data_952a07c25ead1cd1dca7b47c47d874ed
#
_entry.id   952a07c25ead1cd1dca7b47c47d874ed
#
_cell.length_a   1.000
_cell.length_b   1.000
_cell.length_c   1.000
_cell.angle_alpha   90.00
_cell.angle_beta   90.00
_cell.angle_gamma   90.00
#
_symmetry.space_group_name_H-M   'P 1'
#
loop_
_entity.id
_entity.type
_entity.pdbx_description
1 polymer ?
#
loop_
_entity_poly.entity_id
_entity_poly.type
_entity_poly.pdbx_seq_one_letter_code
_entity_poly.pdbx_strand_id
1 'polypeptide(L)'
;MPFLKVNDTEIYYEVHGQGEPMVFLSETACDSEVWKLYQVPEFSKDYRVILHDYRGTGRSGKPSVDYSTRMFCDDVVALMDYLGAADAIVIGHSMGGRVAQLLALEYPEKVNKLILASTGAAYPKTKGLPLKICKEMIEWGYQKYVRDHSILVGFTDEFFEKYPDRVEKYLQVRMSNLCPVEFYLRHLIARQSHDTSQRLKDIRVPTLVLVGEDDRNVTSEIHHRMSSDILANGIPGAKLVVLSNERHSYFFANPDVAHKAIREFLKS
;
A
#
# COMPACT_ATOMS: atom_id res chain seq x y z
N MET A 1 -25.04 2.76 -1.72
CA MET A 1 -24.37 1.45 -1.70
C MET A 1 -22.86 1.70 -1.83
N PRO A 2 -21.99 0.95 -1.20
CA PRO A 2 -20.56 1.22 -1.18
C PRO A 2 -19.83 0.76 -2.46
N PHE A 3 -20.45 0.94 -3.61
CA PHE A 3 -19.87 0.60 -4.92
C PHE A 3 -20.00 1.79 -5.87
N LEU A 4 -18.91 2.06 -6.58
CA LEU A 4 -18.83 3.05 -7.64
C LEU A 4 -18.46 2.36 -8.95
N LYS A 5 -19.24 2.60 -10.00
CA LYS A 5 -18.85 2.18 -11.34
C LYS A 5 -17.75 3.10 -11.86
N VAL A 6 -16.59 2.52 -12.14
CA VAL A 6 -15.42 3.22 -12.62
C VAL A 6 -14.92 2.52 -13.89
N ASN A 7 -14.86 3.24 -15.00
CA ASN A 7 -14.42 2.70 -16.28
C ASN A 7 -15.15 1.38 -16.63
N ASP A 8 -14.44 0.26 -16.65
CA ASP A 8 -14.91 -1.08 -17.00
C ASP A 8 -15.23 -1.97 -15.79
N THR A 9 -15.22 -1.42 -14.56
CA THR A 9 -15.38 -2.20 -13.32
C THR A 9 -16.22 -1.46 -12.28
N GLU A 10 -16.48 -2.12 -11.16
CA GLU A 10 -17.04 -1.53 -9.95
C GLU A 10 -16.01 -1.56 -8.83
N ILE A 11 -15.80 -0.43 -8.19
CA ILE A 11 -14.89 -0.29 -7.06
C ILE A 11 -15.70 -0.22 -5.76
N TYR A 12 -15.41 -1.14 -4.85
CA TYR A 12 -15.91 -1.09 -3.49
C TYR A 12 -15.14 -0.04 -2.70
N TYR A 13 -15.85 0.75 -1.91
CA TYR A 13 -15.25 1.75 -1.03
C TYR A 13 -16.01 1.88 0.30
N GLU A 14 -15.33 2.39 1.31
CA GLU A 14 -15.91 2.79 2.59
C GLU A 14 -15.43 4.19 2.96
N VAL A 15 -16.27 4.93 3.70
CA VAL A 15 -15.91 6.25 4.25
C VAL A 15 -16.19 6.23 5.75
N HIS A 16 -15.20 6.60 6.56
CA HIS A 16 -15.28 6.61 8.01
C HIS A 16 -14.85 7.99 8.55
N GLY A 17 -15.59 8.52 9.51
CA GLY A 17 -15.31 9.84 10.08
C GLY A 17 -15.71 11.00 9.18
N GLN A 18 -15.24 12.19 9.53
CA GLN A 18 -15.53 13.46 8.85
C GLN A 18 -14.28 14.35 8.85
N GLY A 19 -14.27 15.41 8.04
CA GLY A 19 -13.17 16.36 7.96
C GLY A 19 -12.36 16.25 6.68
N GLU A 20 -11.07 16.58 6.75
CA GLU A 20 -10.14 16.51 5.62
C GLU A 20 -10.04 15.07 5.10
N PRO A 21 -10.09 14.85 3.77
CA PRO A 21 -10.03 13.54 3.19
C PRO A 21 -8.66 12.89 3.41
N MET A 22 -8.66 11.62 3.85
CA MET A 22 -7.47 10.79 4.02
C MET A 22 -7.70 9.45 3.32
N VAL A 23 -6.95 9.20 2.25
CA VAL A 23 -7.11 8.03 1.38
C VAL A 23 -6.02 7.00 1.69
N PHE A 24 -6.44 5.77 2.00
CA PHE A 24 -5.52 4.65 2.22
C PHE A 24 -5.46 3.74 1.00
N LEU A 25 -4.25 3.51 0.51
CA LEU A 25 -3.93 2.68 -0.64
C LEU A 25 -3.19 1.42 -0.18
N SER A 26 -3.83 0.27 -0.36
CA SER A 26 -3.38 -1.02 0.17
C SER A 26 -2.17 -1.60 -0.57
N GLU A 27 -1.55 -2.59 0.04
CA GLU A 27 -0.47 -3.37 -0.54
C GLU A 27 -0.94 -4.33 -1.65
N THR A 28 0.00 -5.08 -2.24
CA THR A 28 -0.27 -6.00 -3.35
C THR A 28 -1.38 -7.00 -3.02
N ALA A 29 -2.45 -6.98 -3.81
CA ALA A 29 -3.57 -7.92 -3.72
C ALA A 29 -4.18 -8.04 -2.31
N CYS A 30 -4.15 -6.94 -1.56
CA CYS A 30 -4.77 -6.79 -0.25
C CYS A 30 -6.01 -5.91 -0.36
N ASP A 31 -7.10 -6.32 0.25
CA ASP A 31 -8.28 -5.49 0.38
C ASP A 31 -8.16 -4.45 1.51
N SER A 32 -9.19 -3.65 1.67
CA SER A 32 -9.21 -2.56 2.65
C SER A 32 -9.49 -3.01 4.09
N GLU A 33 -9.89 -4.27 4.33
CA GLU A 33 -10.27 -4.76 5.66
C GLU A 33 -9.15 -4.63 6.69
N VAL A 34 -7.90 -4.80 6.26
CA VAL A 34 -6.74 -4.70 7.15
C VAL A 34 -6.63 -3.32 7.82
N TRP A 35 -7.00 -2.25 7.12
CA TRP A 35 -6.95 -0.89 7.65
C TRP A 35 -7.94 -0.63 8.79
N LYS A 36 -9.01 -1.43 8.86
CA LYS A 36 -10.03 -1.32 9.91
C LYS A 36 -9.54 -1.85 11.26
N LEU A 37 -8.43 -2.58 11.30
CA LEU A 37 -7.86 -3.07 12.56
C LEU A 37 -7.37 -1.95 13.47
N TYR A 38 -6.67 -0.94 12.92
CA TYR A 38 -6.01 0.09 13.71
C TYR A 38 -6.09 1.48 13.09
N GLN A 39 -5.99 1.63 11.76
CA GLN A 39 -5.89 2.93 11.09
C GLN A 39 -7.22 3.68 11.07
N VAL A 40 -8.31 2.97 10.74
CA VAL A 40 -9.65 3.58 10.79
C VAL A 40 -9.99 4.03 12.20
N PRO A 41 -9.88 3.21 13.27
CA PRO A 41 -10.16 3.64 14.64
C PRO A 41 -9.32 4.84 15.10
N GLU A 42 -8.11 4.99 14.56
CA GLU A 42 -7.22 6.09 14.92
C GLU A 42 -7.54 7.37 14.15
N PHE A 43 -7.59 7.30 12.82
CA PHE A 43 -7.65 8.50 11.99
C PHE A 43 -9.06 9.00 11.72
N SER A 44 -10.09 8.16 11.80
CA SER A 44 -11.48 8.60 11.61
C SER A 44 -12.03 9.52 12.71
N LYS A 45 -11.26 9.72 13.78
CA LYS A 45 -11.57 10.70 14.84
C LYS A 45 -11.45 12.14 14.32
N ASP A 46 -10.49 12.38 13.41
CA ASP A 46 -10.10 13.71 12.96
C ASP A 46 -10.23 13.91 11.44
N TYR A 47 -10.29 12.81 10.68
CA TYR A 47 -10.25 12.81 9.22
C TYR A 47 -11.41 12.02 8.63
N ARG A 48 -11.79 12.37 7.41
CA ARG A 48 -12.67 11.57 6.56
C ARG A 48 -11.83 10.48 5.87
N VAL A 49 -11.69 9.33 6.52
CA VAL A 49 -10.92 8.18 6.03
C VAL A 49 -11.66 7.49 4.89
N ILE A 50 -11.01 7.39 3.75
CA ILE A 50 -11.52 6.74 2.54
C ILE A 50 -10.71 5.47 2.29
N LEU A 51 -11.40 4.35 2.28
CA LEU A 51 -10.87 3.04 1.96
C LEU A 51 -11.46 2.55 0.65
N HIS A 52 -10.73 1.73 -0.10
CA HIS A 52 -11.24 1.04 -1.27
C HIS A 52 -10.54 -0.30 -1.47
N ASP A 53 -11.22 -1.21 -2.13
CA ASP A 53 -10.61 -2.42 -2.66
C ASP A 53 -10.18 -2.16 -4.11
N TYR A 54 -8.92 -2.42 -4.45
CA TYR A 54 -8.50 -2.33 -5.85
C TYR A 54 -9.28 -3.29 -6.74
N ARG A 55 -9.43 -2.96 -8.03
CA ARG A 55 -9.89 -3.96 -9.01
C ARG A 55 -9.09 -5.26 -8.84
N GLY A 56 -9.77 -6.40 -8.90
CA GLY A 56 -9.15 -7.71 -8.71
C GLY A 56 -9.03 -8.16 -7.24
N THR A 57 -9.36 -7.30 -6.25
CA THR A 57 -9.28 -7.67 -4.83
C THR A 57 -10.62 -7.52 -4.12
N GLY A 58 -10.73 -8.11 -2.93
CA GLY A 58 -11.86 -7.94 -2.02
C GLY A 58 -13.21 -8.03 -2.72
N ARG A 59 -14.01 -7.02 -2.52
CA ARG A 59 -15.38 -6.88 -3.04
C ARG A 59 -15.45 -6.17 -4.39
N SER A 60 -14.36 -5.53 -4.83
CA SER A 60 -14.32 -4.87 -6.14
C SER A 60 -14.40 -5.84 -7.30
N GLY A 61 -14.84 -5.34 -8.44
CA GLY A 61 -14.91 -6.09 -9.70
C GLY A 61 -13.54 -6.66 -10.11
N LYS A 62 -13.58 -7.77 -10.82
CA LYS A 62 -12.40 -8.55 -11.21
C LYS A 62 -12.34 -8.74 -12.74
N PRO A 63 -12.19 -7.64 -13.51
CA PRO A 63 -12.08 -7.74 -14.97
C PRO A 63 -10.81 -8.50 -15.37
N SER A 64 -10.95 -9.40 -16.34
CA SER A 64 -9.85 -10.24 -16.84
C SER A 64 -9.03 -9.51 -17.90
N VAL A 65 -8.36 -8.42 -17.48
CA VAL A 65 -7.46 -7.60 -18.31
C VAL A 65 -6.09 -7.50 -17.66
N ASP A 66 -5.09 -7.02 -18.38
CA ASP A 66 -3.79 -6.73 -17.77
C ASP A 66 -3.89 -5.51 -16.84
N TYR A 67 -3.36 -5.64 -15.65
CA TYR A 67 -3.37 -4.56 -14.66
C TYR A 67 -2.06 -3.76 -14.69
N SER A 68 -2.16 -2.48 -14.37
CA SER A 68 -1.02 -1.59 -14.15
C SER A 68 -1.27 -0.69 -12.94
N THR A 69 -0.20 -0.16 -12.35
CA THR A 69 -0.31 0.85 -11.29
C THR A 69 -0.98 2.13 -11.78
N ARG A 70 -0.89 2.41 -13.09
CA ARG A 70 -1.62 3.51 -13.73
C ARG A 70 -3.13 3.26 -13.65
N MET A 71 -3.58 2.08 -14.04
CA MET A 71 -5.00 1.71 -14.00
C MET A 71 -5.56 1.80 -12.56
N PHE A 72 -4.79 1.36 -11.57
CA PHE A 72 -5.17 1.54 -10.16
C PHE A 72 -5.24 3.02 -9.76
N CYS A 73 -4.33 3.86 -10.25
CA CYS A 73 -4.34 5.29 -10.02
C CYS A 73 -5.61 5.94 -10.61
N ASP A 74 -5.95 5.60 -11.85
CA ASP A 74 -7.12 6.15 -12.54
C ASP A 74 -8.43 5.77 -11.83
N ASP A 75 -8.53 4.54 -11.28
CA ASP A 75 -9.66 4.13 -10.44
C ASP A 75 -9.75 4.94 -9.14
N VAL A 76 -8.62 5.19 -8.49
CA VAL A 76 -8.56 6.00 -7.25
C VAL A 76 -8.97 7.45 -7.55
N VAL A 77 -8.49 8.02 -8.65
CA VAL A 77 -8.87 9.38 -9.08
C VAL A 77 -10.37 9.49 -9.29
N ALA A 78 -10.97 8.54 -10.01
CA ALA A 78 -12.41 8.53 -10.23
C ALA A 78 -13.20 8.40 -8.91
N LEU A 79 -12.71 7.61 -7.96
CA LEU A 79 -13.32 7.51 -6.63
C LEU A 79 -13.19 8.83 -5.85
N MET A 80 -12.01 9.46 -5.88
CA MET A 80 -11.77 10.74 -5.22
C MET A 80 -12.68 11.85 -5.81
N ASP A 81 -12.85 11.88 -7.13
CA ASP A 81 -13.76 12.81 -7.80
C ASP A 81 -15.21 12.60 -7.37
N TYR A 82 -15.66 11.35 -7.37
CA TYR A 82 -17.02 11.00 -6.93
C TYR A 82 -17.31 11.41 -5.50
N LEU A 83 -16.32 11.26 -4.61
CA LEU A 83 -16.46 11.60 -3.19
C LEU A 83 -16.14 13.06 -2.87
N GLY A 84 -15.77 13.88 -3.86
CA GLY A 84 -15.31 15.25 -3.63
C GLY A 84 -14.09 15.30 -2.70
N ALA A 85 -13.16 14.36 -2.88
CA ALA A 85 -11.95 14.24 -2.07
C ALA A 85 -10.74 14.87 -2.78
N ALA A 86 -10.86 16.16 -3.13
CA ALA A 86 -9.72 16.96 -3.57
C ALA A 86 -8.84 17.35 -2.37
N ASP A 87 -7.57 17.65 -2.63
CA ASP A 87 -6.62 18.12 -1.61
C ASP A 87 -6.49 17.14 -0.41
N ALA A 88 -6.38 15.84 -0.74
CA ALA A 88 -6.42 14.77 0.25
C ALA A 88 -5.03 14.44 0.80
N ILE A 89 -4.98 13.94 2.03
CA ILE A 89 -3.85 13.18 2.56
C ILE A 89 -3.88 11.80 1.92
N VAL A 90 -2.81 11.41 1.22
CA VAL A 90 -2.72 10.09 0.56
C VAL A 90 -1.66 9.24 1.25
N ILE A 91 -2.08 8.09 1.77
CA ILE A 91 -1.21 7.12 2.44
C ILE A 91 -1.13 5.85 1.59
N GLY A 92 0.02 5.59 0.99
CA GLY A 92 0.23 4.41 0.17
C GLY A 92 1.22 3.45 0.79
N HIS A 93 0.79 2.22 1.08
CA HIS A 93 1.63 1.15 1.60
C HIS A 93 2.04 0.18 0.49
N SER A 94 3.33 -0.11 0.39
CA SER A 94 3.86 -1.10 -0.57
C SER A 94 3.47 -0.78 -2.03
N MET A 95 2.66 -1.62 -2.68
CA MET A 95 2.09 -1.32 -4.00
C MET A 95 1.28 -0.02 -4.00
N GLY A 96 0.51 0.23 -2.94
CA GLY A 96 -0.25 1.47 -2.80
C GLY A 96 0.62 2.72 -2.82
N GLY A 97 1.86 2.64 -2.32
CA GLY A 97 2.83 3.73 -2.43
C GLY A 97 3.27 4.01 -3.87
N ARG A 98 3.28 3.00 -4.73
CA ARG A 98 3.55 3.18 -6.18
C ARG A 98 2.38 3.89 -6.87
N VAL A 99 1.15 3.53 -6.52
CA VAL A 99 -0.07 4.21 -6.99
C VAL A 99 -0.10 5.66 -6.50
N ALA A 100 0.24 5.89 -5.23
CA ALA A 100 0.32 7.22 -4.62
C ALA A 100 1.36 8.14 -5.31
N GLN A 101 2.49 7.59 -5.76
CA GLN A 101 3.47 8.34 -6.55
C GLN A 101 2.88 8.82 -7.88
N LEU A 102 2.13 7.96 -8.60
CA LEU A 102 1.46 8.35 -9.84
C LEU A 102 0.39 9.41 -9.58
N LEU A 103 -0.37 9.27 -8.50
CA LEU A 103 -1.37 10.27 -8.11
C LEU A 103 -0.72 11.64 -7.87
N ALA A 104 0.37 11.70 -7.11
CA ALA A 104 1.10 12.94 -6.85
C ALA A 104 1.80 13.54 -8.07
N LEU A 105 2.20 12.70 -9.04
CA LEU A 105 2.87 13.13 -10.27
C LEU A 105 1.90 13.67 -11.33
N GLU A 106 0.69 13.15 -11.37
CA GLU A 106 -0.22 13.36 -12.50
C GLU A 106 -1.48 14.11 -12.11
N TYR A 107 -1.81 14.10 -10.81
CA TYR A 107 -2.96 14.79 -10.22
C TYR A 107 -2.55 15.51 -8.94
N PRO A 108 -1.49 16.36 -8.98
CA PRO A 108 -0.94 17.01 -7.78
C PRO A 108 -1.98 17.86 -7.05
N GLU A 109 -2.98 18.38 -7.75
CA GLU A 109 -4.09 19.16 -7.18
C GLU A 109 -5.03 18.34 -6.30
N LYS A 110 -4.93 17.01 -6.36
CA LYS A 110 -5.72 16.10 -5.51
C LYS A 110 -4.99 15.69 -4.23
N VAL A 111 -3.71 16.01 -4.11
CA VAL A 111 -2.84 15.52 -3.02
C VAL A 111 -2.30 16.70 -2.21
N ASN A 112 -2.78 16.86 -0.98
CA ASN A 112 -2.25 17.82 -0.02
C ASN A 112 -0.93 17.35 0.60
N LYS A 113 -0.93 16.12 1.13
CA LYS A 113 0.24 15.48 1.72
C LYS A 113 0.34 14.03 1.28
N LEU A 114 1.56 13.57 1.06
CA LEU A 114 1.87 12.23 0.57
C LEU A 114 2.64 11.43 1.61
N ILE A 115 2.17 10.24 1.95
CA ILE A 115 2.89 9.30 2.81
C ILE A 115 3.19 8.03 2.01
N LEU A 116 4.48 7.79 1.75
CA LEU A 116 5.01 6.65 1.03
C LEU A 116 5.57 5.64 2.04
N ALA A 117 4.79 4.62 2.34
CA ALA A 117 5.08 3.64 3.37
C ALA A 117 5.60 2.33 2.76
N SER A 118 6.81 1.90 3.13
CA SER A 118 7.41 0.61 2.71
C SER A 118 7.30 0.34 1.21
N THR A 119 7.71 1.30 0.40
CA THR A 119 7.53 1.26 -1.06
C THR A 119 8.81 1.66 -1.81
N GLY A 120 8.76 1.71 -3.12
CA GLY A 120 9.88 2.14 -3.96
C GLY A 120 9.42 2.73 -5.28
N ALA A 121 10.32 3.46 -5.96
CA ALA A 121 10.05 4.09 -7.24
C ALA A 121 9.99 3.11 -8.42
N ALA A 122 10.74 2.03 -8.33
CA ALA A 122 10.79 0.99 -9.36
C ALA A 122 11.03 -0.38 -8.72
N TYR A 123 10.79 -1.42 -9.46
CA TYR A 123 11.23 -2.77 -9.11
C TYR A 123 12.58 -3.06 -9.78
N PRO A 124 13.50 -3.79 -9.13
CA PRO A 124 14.75 -4.15 -9.78
C PRO A 124 14.49 -4.88 -11.09
N LYS A 125 15.21 -4.51 -12.13
CA LYS A 125 15.11 -5.16 -13.46
C LYS A 125 15.84 -6.52 -13.46
N THR A 126 15.44 -7.42 -12.56
CA THR A 126 16.00 -8.79 -12.43
C THR A 126 15.34 -9.75 -13.43
N LYS A 127 15.16 -9.31 -14.67
CA LYS A 127 14.70 -10.15 -15.82
C LYS A 127 13.50 -11.07 -15.48
N GLY A 128 12.57 -10.62 -14.64
CA GLY A 128 11.37 -11.39 -14.29
C GLY A 128 11.59 -12.50 -13.25
N LEU A 129 12.80 -12.64 -12.69
CA LEU A 129 13.09 -13.68 -11.70
C LEU A 129 12.17 -13.67 -10.47
N PRO A 130 11.87 -12.52 -9.84
CA PRO A 130 10.93 -12.49 -8.71
C PRO A 130 9.53 -12.99 -9.09
N LEU A 131 9.04 -12.65 -10.28
CA LEU A 131 7.74 -13.13 -10.75
C LEU A 131 7.76 -14.64 -10.99
N LYS A 132 8.85 -15.17 -11.55
CA LYS A 132 9.03 -16.61 -11.76
C LYS A 132 9.00 -17.36 -10.42
N ILE A 133 9.78 -16.90 -9.44
CA ILE A 133 9.80 -17.48 -8.09
C ILE A 133 8.42 -17.46 -7.46
N CYS A 134 7.72 -16.30 -7.51
CA CYS A 134 6.36 -16.21 -6.99
C CYS A 134 5.41 -17.20 -7.66
N LYS A 135 5.49 -17.38 -8.98
CA LYS A 135 4.67 -18.36 -9.70
C LYS A 135 4.95 -19.78 -9.23
N GLU A 136 6.21 -20.16 -9.11
CA GLU A 136 6.62 -21.48 -8.63
C GLU A 136 6.14 -21.74 -7.18
N MET A 137 6.26 -20.75 -6.29
CA MET A 137 5.77 -20.87 -4.91
C MET A 137 4.24 -20.98 -4.85
N ILE A 138 3.54 -20.29 -5.72
CA ILE A 138 2.08 -20.33 -5.83
C ILE A 138 1.60 -21.71 -6.30
N GLU A 139 2.33 -22.37 -7.18
CA GLU A 139 2.05 -23.75 -7.64
C GLU A 139 2.12 -24.76 -6.49
N TRP A 140 2.90 -24.50 -5.44
CA TRP A 140 2.98 -25.35 -4.24
C TRP A 140 1.85 -25.13 -3.25
N GLY A 141 1.07 -24.06 -3.40
CA GLY A 141 -0.10 -23.75 -2.58
C GLY A 141 -0.30 -22.26 -2.34
N TYR A 142 -1.18 -21.65 -3.12
CA TYR A 142 -1.39 -20.20 -3.13
C TYR A 142 -1.73 -19.60 -1.76
N GLN A 143 -2.69 -20.18 -1.05
CA GLN A 143 -3.08 -19.66 0.27
C GLN A 143 -1.94 -19.76 1.27
N LYS A 144 -1.26 -20.91 1.29
CA LYS A 144 -0.10 -21.12 2.15
C LYS A 144 1.02 -20.13 1.81
N TYR A 145 1.30 -19.92 0.52
CA TYR A 145 2.28 -18.93 0.08
C TYR A 145 1.97 -17.54 0.61
N VAL A 146 0.73 -17.03 0.43
CA VAL A 146 0.36 -15.69 0.87
C VAL A 146 0.47 -15.58 2.39
N ARG A 147 0.01 -16.59 3.13
CA ARG A 147 0.11 -16.62 4.58
C ARG A 147 1.55 -16.58 5.08
N ASP A 148 2.38 -17.50 4.62
CA ASP A 148 3.76 -17.65 5.09
C ASP A 148 4.62 -16.45 4.66
N HIS A 149 4.41 -15.93 3.46
CA HIS A 149 5.06 -14.71 2.98
C HIS A 149 4.68 -13.49 3.83
N SER A 150 3.39 -13.36 4.21
CA SER A 150 2.92 -12.27 5.07
C SER A 150 3.58 -12.31 6.45
N ILE A 151 3.81 -13.50 7.01
CA ILE A 151 4.53 -13.66 8.29
C ILE A 151 6.00 -13.27 8.11
N LEU A 152 6.67 -13.90 7.15
CA LEU A 152 8.12 -13.78 6.97
C LEU A 152 8.57 -12.35 6.66
N VAL A 153 7.82 -11.65 5.82
CA VAL A 153 8.13 -10.27 5.41
C VAL A 153 7.59 -9.26 6.41
N GLY A 154 6.43 -9.55 7.00
CA GLY A 154 5.64 -8.59 7.77
C GLY A 154 6.11 -8.38 9.20
N PHE A 155 6.60 -9.41 9.88
CA PHE A 155 6.83 -9.38 11.33
C PHE A 155 8.26 -9.81 11.67
N THR A 156 8.84 -9.22 12.73
CA THR A 156 10.10 -9.71 13.30
C THR A 156 9.87 -11.03 14.04
N ASP A 157 10.92 -11.84 14.14
CA ASP A 157 10.84 -13.12 14.85
C ASP A 157 10.46 -12.89 16.32
N GLU A 158 11.06 -11.86 16.96
CA GLU A 158 10.71 -11.44 18.32
C GLU A 158 9.22 -11.07 18.45
N PHE A 159 8.68 -10.30 17.47
CA PHE A 159 7.27 -9.93 17.51
C PHE A 159 6.36 -11.15 17.34
N PHE A 160 6.71 -12.05 16.43
CA PHE A 160 5.95 -13.28 16.20
C PHE A 160 5.89 -14.17 17.44
N GLU A 161 7.03 -14.33 18.14
CA GLU A 161 7.11 -15.11 19.37
C GLU A 161 6.33 -14.47 20.53
N LYS A 162 6.42 -13.14 20.65
CA LYS A 162 5.82 -12.41 21.77
C LYS A 162 4.32 -12.15 21.62
N TYR A 163 3.85 -11.97 20.38
CA TYR A 163 2.47 -11.57 20.09
C TYR A 163 1.80 -12.44 19.01
N PRO A 164 1.82 -13.79 19.12
CA PRO A 164 1.29 -14.69 18.09
C PRO A 164 -0.20 -14.42 17.79
N ASP A 165 -1.00 -14.08 18.80
CA ASP A 165 -2.43 -13.78 18.61
C ASP A 165 -2.66 -12.53 17.74
N ARG A 166 -1.78 -11.53 17.83
CA ARG A 166 -1.88 -10.33 16.98
C ARG A 166 -1.53 -10.65 15.53
N VAL A 167 -0.53 -11.48 15.31
CA VAL A 167 -0.17 -11.97 13.97
C VAL A 167 -1.31 -12.78 13.39
N GLU A 168 -1.89 -13.70 14.16
CA GLU A 168 -3.01 -14.52 13.71
C GLU A 168 -4.25 -13.67 13.39
N LYS A 169 -4.56 -12.67 14.21
CA LYS A 169 -5.66 -11.73 13.94
C LYS A 169 -5.47 -10.99 12.63
N TYR A 170 -4.24 -10.50 12.36
CA TYR A 170 -3.92 -9.87 11.07
C TYR A 170 -4.11 -10.86 9.91
N LEU A 171 -3.58 -12.09 10.05
CA LEU A 171 -3.68 -13.12 9.03
C LEU A 171 -5.13 -13.52 8.74
N GLN A 172 -5.98 -13.64 9.77
CA GLN A 172 -7.41 -13.93 9.60
C GLN A 172 -8.08 -12.86 8.72
N VAL A 173 -7.80 -11.59 8.99
CA VAL A 173 -8.34 -10.49 8.17
C VAL A 173 -7.74 -10.52 6.76
N ARG A 174 -6.40 -10.64 6.66
CA ARG A 174 -5.67 -10.65 5.38
C ARG A 174 -6.12 -11.79 4.45
N MET A 175 -6.49 -12.93 5.02
CA MET A 175 -6.87 -14.14 4.29
C MET A 175 -8.37 -14.26 4.05
N SER A 176 -9.22 -13.50 4.75
CA SER A 176 -10.67 -13.64 4.68
C SER A 176 -11.25 -13.37 3.29
N ASN A 177 -10.66 -12.45 2.55
CA ASN A 177 -11.08 -12.04 1.20
C ASN A 177 -9.94 -12.19 0.19
N LEU A 178 -9.14 -13.23 0.34
CA LEU A 178 -8.02 -13.46 -0.58
C LEU A 178 -8.54 -13.57 -2.02
N CYS A 179 -8.01 -12.73 -2.91
CA CYS A 179 -8.43 -12.73 -4.30
C CYS A 179 -7.99 -14.02 -5.01
N PRO A 180 -8.69 -14.44 -6.08
CA PRO A 180 -8.24 -15.57 -6.89
C PRO A 180 -6.80 -15.37 -7.40
N VAL A 181 -6.05 -16.45 -7.52
CA VAL A 181 -4.60 -16.44 -7.84
C VAL A 181 -4.27 -15.68 -9.12
N GLU A 182 -5.14 -15.74 -10.11
CA GLU A 182 -4.93 -15.03 -11.38
C GLU A 182 -4.90 -13.50 -11.19
N PHE A 183 -5.72 -12.95 -10.29
CA PHE A 183 -5.73 -11.53 -9.98
C PHE A 183 -4.55 -11.15 -9.09
N TYR A 184 -4.16 -12.02 -8.17
CA TYR A 184 -2.91 -11.85 -7.42
C TYR A 184 -1.70 -11.70 -8.36
N LEU A 185 -1.59 -12.57 -9.37
CA LEU A 185 -0.53 -12.50 -10.38
C LEU A 185 -0.59 -11.21 -11.21
N ARG A 186 -1.80 -10.73 -11.58
CA ARG A 186 -1.97 -9.45 -12.27
C ARG A 186 -1.48 -8.27 -11.42
N HIS A 187 -1.76 -8.29 -10.12
CA HIS A 187 -1.23 -7.29 -9.17
C HIS A 187 0.30 -7.34 -9.06
N LEU A 188 0.89 -8.54 -9.01
CA LEU A 188 2.36 -8.69 -9.03
C LEU A 188 2.98 -8.12 -10.29
N ILE A 189 2.40 -8.38 -11.46
CA ILE A 189 2.86 -7.86 -12.75
C ILE A 189 2.76 -6.33 -12.77
N ALA A 190 1.61 -5.77 -12.36
CA ALA A 190 1.40 -4.33 -12.28
C ALA A 190 2.44 -3.65 -11.38
N ARG A 191 2.71 -4.23 -10.20
CA ARG A 191 3.73 -3.73 -9.27
C ARG A 191 5.14 -3.77 -9.86
N GLN A 192 5.49 -4.85 -10.57
CA GLN A 192 6.84 -5.03 -11.13
C GLN A 192 7.10 -4.18 -12.36
N SER A 193 6.06 -3.81 -13.11
CA SER A 193 6.18 -2.94 -14.28
C SER A 193 6.24 -1.44 -13.94
N HIS A 194 5.98 -1.08 -12.67
CA HIS A 194 6.01 0.30 -12.22
C HIS A 194 7.43 0.88 -12.22
N ASP A 195 7.59 2.07 -12.77
CA ASP A 195 8.85 2.83 -12.73
C ASP A 195 8.57 4.34 -12.77
N THR A 196 8.82 5.01 -11.65
CA THR A 196 8.77 6.47 -11.48
C THR A 196 10.15 7.06 -11.17
N SER A 197 11.22 6.25 -11.22
CA SER A 197 12.56 6.63 -10.73
C SER A 197 13.10 7.92 -11.34
N GLN A 198 12.83 8.17 -12.62
CA GLN A 198 13.27 9.38 -13.32
C GLN A 198 12.40 10.62 -13.05
N ARG A 199 11.23 10.42 -12.42
CA ARG A 199 10.22 11.44 -12.19
C ARG A 199 10.08 11.84 -10.71
N LEU A 200 10.85 11.25 -9.80
CA LEU A 200 10.76 11.55 -8.35
C LEU A 200 10.94 13.04 -8.06
N LYS A 201 11.84 13.69 -8.78
CA LYS A 201 12.09 15.14 -8.68
C LYS A 201 10.90 16.02 -9.03
N ASP A 202 9.89 15.46 -9.71
CA ASP A 202 8.69 16.17 -10.15
C ASP A 202 7.55 16.09 -9.12
N ILE A 203 7.67 15.25 -8.10
CA ILE A 203 6.76 15.23 -6.95
C ILE A 203 7.01 16.49 -6.12
N ARG A 204 6.01 17.37 -6.02
CA ARG A 204 6.10 18.69 -5.35
C ARG A 204 5.32 18.78 -4.04
N VAL A 205 4.46 17.81 -3.77
CA VAL A 205 3.66 17.80 -2.55
C VAL A 205 4.51 17.41 -1.33
N PRO A 206 4.23 17.97 -0.14
CA PRO A 206 4.91 17.57 1.08
C PRO A 206 4.86 16.04 1.25
N THR A 207 6.03 15.41 1.40
CA THR A 207 6.13 13.95 1.36
C THR A 207 6.83 13.41 2.61
N LEU A 208 6.21 12.41 3.24
CA LEU A 208 6.81 11.53 4.24
C LEU A 208 7.15 10.19 3.60
N VAL A 209 8.39 9.74 3.72
CA VAL A 209 8.80 8.36 3.42
C VAL A 209 8.93 7.63 4.75
N LEU A 210 8.16 6.56 4.94
CA LEU A 210 8.08 5.79 6.17
C LEU A 210 8.46 4.34 5.90
N VAL A 211 9.36 3.76 6.71
CA VAL A 211 9.84 2.39 6.50
C VAL A 211 10.31 1.74 7.80
N GLY A 212 10.09 0.44 7.93
CA GLY A 212 10.70 -0.36 8.99
C GLY A 212 12.21 -0.54 8.75
N GLU A 213 12.99 -0.50 9.81
CA GLU A 213 14.44 -0.66 9.75
C GLU A 213 14.86 -2.00 9.13
N ASP A 214 14.12 -3.06 9.44
CA ASP A 214 14.35 -4.43 8.96
C ASP A 214 13.34 -4.85 7.86
N ASP A 215 12.78 -3.89 7.14
CA ASP A 215 11.84 -4.15 6.05
C ASP A 215 12.57 -4.73 4.84
N ARG A 216 12.61 -6.05 4.80
CA ARG A 216 13.32 -6.85 3.80
C ARG A 216 12.34 -7.44 2.80
N ASN A 217 12.68 -7.36 1.54
CA ASN A 217 11.98 -8.11 0.51
C ASN A 217 12.74 -9.41 0.24
N VAL A 218 12.17 -10.54 0.63
CA VAL A 218 12.80 -11.86 0.47
C VAL A 218 12.98 -12.30 -0.99
N THR A 219 12.29 -11.65 -1.92
CA THR A 219 12.34 -11.97 -3.36
C THR A 219 13.15 -11.00 -4.20
N SER A 220 13.83 -10.03 -3.57
CA SER A 220 14.56 -8.96 -4.27
C SER A 220 15.84 -8.59 -3.53
N GLU A 221 16.91 -8.32 -4.27
CA GLU A 221 18.16 -7.77 -3.72
C GLU A 221 18.01 -6.35 -3.16
N ILE A 222 16.96 -5.62 -3.58
CA ILE A 222 16.67 -4.29 -3.09
C ILE A 222 15.59 -4.37 -2.01
N HIS A 223 16.00 -4.12 -0.78
CA HIS A 223 15.10 -4.02 0.36
C HIS A 223 14.28 -2.73 0.31
N HIS A 224 13.11 -2.73 0.93
CA HIS A 224 12.28 -1.53 1.03
C HIS A 224 13.01 -0.40 1.75
N ARG A 225 13.90 -0.73 2.69
CA ARG A 225 14.76 0.27 3.35
C ARG A 225 15.62 1.04 2.35
N MET A 226 16.31 0.36 1.44
CA MET A 226 17.10 1.00 0.36
C MET A 226 16.22 1.77 -0.62
N SER A 227 15.08 1.20 -0.99
CA SER A 227 14.11 1.88 -1.87
C SER A 227 13.58 3.17 -1.25
N SER A 228 13.41 3.21 0.07
CA SER A 228 12.97 4.39 0.81
C SER A 228 14.06 5.49 0.83
N ASP A 229 15.35 5.14 0.91
CA ASP A 229 16.44 6.10 0.74
C ASP A 229 16.42 6.73 -0.68
N ILE A 230 16.17 5.93 -1.72
CA ILE A 230 16.03 6.43 -3.09
C ILE A 230 14.86 7.42 -3.20
N LEU A 231 13.70 7.10 -2.62
CA LEU A 231 12.54 8.00 -2.60
C LEU A 231 12.85 9.30 -1.86
N ALA A 232 13.41 9.21 -0.66
CA ALA A 232 13.68 10.37 0.17
C ALA A 232 14.74 11.31 -0.46
N ASN A 233 15.73 10.75 -1.14
CA ASN A 233 16.75 11.55 -1.83
C ASN A 233 16.25 12.08 -3.20
N GLY A 234 15.33 11.38 -3.84
CA GLY A 234 14.80 11.75 -5.15
C GLY A 234 13.66 12.77 -5.13
N ILE A 235 12.87 12.80 -4.05
CA ILE A 235 11.71 13.70 -3.90
C ILE A 235 12.14 14.96 -3.14
N PRO A 236 12.06 16.17 -3.73
CA PRO A 236 12.48 17.40 -3.09
C PRO A 236 11.75 17.65 -1.76
N GLY A 237 12.50 17.82 -0.68
CA GLY A 237 11.96 18.12 0.65
C GLY A 237 11.29 16.95 1.37
N ALA A 238 11.39 15.73 0.84
CA ALA A 238 10.84 14.56 1.51
C ALA A 238 11.51 14.31 2.86
N LYS A 239 10.70 13.97 3.86
CA LYS A 239 11.16 13.53 5.18
C LYS A 239 11.24 12.02 5.22
N LEU A 240 12.36 11.46 5.69
CA LEU A 240 12.50 10.01 5.91
C LEU A 240 12.35 9.70 7.39
N VAL A 241 11.47 8.77 7.73
CA VAL A 241 11.37 8.19 9.07
C VAL A 241 11.58 6.69 8.98
N VAL A 242 12.55 6.20 9.74
CA VAL A 242 12.87 4.78 9.87
C VAL A 242 12.37 4.30 11.22
N LEU A 243 11.50 3.30 11.23
CA LEU A 243 10.92 2.72 12.43
C LEU A 243 11.83 1.60 12.92
N SER A 244 12.47 1.80 14.07
CA SER A 244 13.41 0.83 14.64
C SER A 244 12.71 -0.49 15.00
N ASN A 245 13.39 -1.60 14.69
CA ASN A 245 12.92 -2.97 14.96
C ASN A 245 11.58 -3.32 14.31
N GLU A 246 11.25 -2.68 13.17
CA GLU A 246 10.01 -2.95 12.43
C GLU A 246 10.32 -3.56 11.06
N ARG A 247 9.43 -4.47 10.62
CA ARG A 247 9.37 -5.03 9.26
C ARG A 247 8.19 -4.42 8.49
N HIS A 248 7.80 -5.04 7.38
CA HIS A 248 6.83 -4.51 6.41
C HIS A 248 5.45 -4.19 7.01
N SER A 249 4.98 -5.00 7.96
CA SER A 249 3.63 -4.91 8.53
C SER A 249 3.53 -4.06 9.80
N TYR A 250 4.40 -3.05 9.99
CA TYR A 250 4.39 -2.19 11.19
C TYR A 250 3.05 -1.50 11.45
N PHE A 251 2.25 -1.22 10.44
CA PHE A 251 0.88 -0.71 10.61
C PHE A 251 -0.02 -1.65 11.45
N PHE A 252 0.35 -2.92 11.53
CA PHE A 252 -0.39 -3.95 12.24
C PHE A 252 0.41 -4.50 13.44
N ALA A 253 1.73 -4.59 13.31
CA ALA A 253 2.61 -5.02 14.37
C ALA A 253 2.68 -3.98 15.49
N ASN A 254 3.00 -2.75 15.15
CA ASN A 254 3.15 -1.66 16.10
C ASN A 254 2.53 -0.36 15.56
N PRO A 255 1.19 -0.30 15.46
CA PRO A 255 0.48 0.82 14.84
C PRO A 255 0.82 2.17 15.46
N ASP A 256 1.07 2.23 16.79
CA ASP A 256 1.31 3.48 17.50
C ASP A 256 2.56 4.22 17.00
N VAL A 257 3.64 3.50 16.63
CA VAL A 257 4.85 4.16 16.11
C VAL A 257 4.61 4.74 14.72
N ALA A 258 3.85 4.05 13.86
CA ALA A 258 3.47 4.54 12.55
C ALA A 258 2.50 5.73 12.66
N HIS A 259 1.48 5.62 13.53
CA HIS A 259 0.51 6.69 13.77
C HIS A 259 1.19 7.95 14.29
N LYS A 260 2.12 7.81 15.24
CA LYS A 260 2.91 8.93 15.77
C LYS A 260 3.68 9.64 14.66
N ALA A 261 4.44 8.90 13.85
CA ALA A 261 5.22 9.46 12.76
C ALA A 261 4.35 10.21 11.74
N ILE A 262 3.20 9.63 11.36
CA ILE A 262 2.24 10.26 10.46
C ILE A 262 1.67 11.53 11.09
N ARG A 263 1.18 11.47 12.35
CA ARG A 263 0.61 12.65 13.03
C ARG A 263 1.62 13.79 13.20
N GLU A 264 2.88 13.50 13.48
CA GLU A 264 3.95 14.51 13.55
C GLU A 264 4.17 15.18 12.19
N PHE A 265 4.17 14.40 11.10
CA PHE A 265 4.27 14.94 9.76
C PHE A 265 3.05 15.78 9.36
N LEU A 266 1.83 15.38 9.75
CA LEU A 266 0.61 16.12 9.42
C LEU A 266 0.54 17.50 10.09
N LYS A 267 1.21 17.70 11.22
CA LYS A 267 1.31 18.98 11.94
C LYS A 267 2.34 19.94 11.36
N SER A 268 3.23 19.48 10.48
CA SER A 268 4.30 20.28 9.84
C SER A 268 3.82 20.87 8.46
#